data_0e803447cc69f6769eb801dd7685a320
#
_entry.id   0e803447cc69f6769eb801dd7685a320
#
_cell.length_a   1.000
_cell.length_b   1.000
_cell.length_c   1.000
_cell.angle_alpha   90.00
_cell.angle_beta   90.00
_cell.angle_gamma   90.00
#
_symmetry.space_group_name_H-M   'P 1'
#
loop_
_entity.id
_entity.type
_entity.pdbx_description
1 polymer ?
#
loop_
_entity_poly.entity_id
_entity_poly.type
_entity_poly.pdbx_seq_one_letter_code
_entity_poly.pdbx_strand_id
1 'polypeptide(L)'
;MTRPSRPNKSRPRHLQCALFFVVSLGLAALGACGDRISSHGHIINENELKQINIGTTTKADILDMLGQPSFDGVFDTKKLYYSSQVMLQPAASAKQTQQRIVYIFKLDDNNILESIDLINKEDGLQIVHIDDKTPTPGDTFGVLDQVFSNLKRRQSEE
;
A
#
# COMPACT_ATOMS: atom_id res chain seq x y z
N MET A 1 -67.31 -37.24 15.99
CA MET A 1 -66.42 -36.27 15.30
C MET A 1 -65.00 -36.77 15.46
N THR A 2 -64.47 -37.47 14.49
CA THR A 2 -63.15 -38.09 14.47
C THR A 2 -62.21 -37.14 13.74
N ARG A 3 -61.14 -36.65 14.44
CA ARG A 3 -60.03 -35.83 13.85
C ARG A 3 -59.13 -36.72 12.93
N PRO A 4 -58.85 -36.29 11.69
CA PRO A 4 -57.91 -37.04 10.86
C PRO A 4 -56.46 -36.83 11.37
N SER A 5 -55.77 -37.93 11.60
CA SER A 5 -54.35 -37.98 11.96
C SER A 5 -53.47 -37.51 10.76
N ARG A 6 -52.61 -36.51 10.98
CA ARG A 6 -51.65 -36.04 9.96
C ARG A 6 -50.57 -37.12 9.78
N PRO A 7 -50.20 -37.49 8.54
CA PRO A 7 -49.11 -38.43 8.29
C PRO A 7 -47.77 -37.80 8.68
N ASN A 8 -47.04 -38.46 9.57
CA ASN A 8 -45.67 -38.13 9.93
C ASN A 8 -44.74 -38.47 8.75
N LYS A 9 -44.35 -37.46 7.96
CA LYS A 9 -43.51 -37.58 6.80
C LYS A 9 -42.06 -37.62 7.30
N SER A 10 -41.57 -38.80 7.68
CA SER A 10 -40.16 -39.04 8.03
C SER A 10 -39.28 -38.76 6.81
N ARG A 11 -38.42 -37.73 6.89
CA ARG A 11 -37.47 -37.40 5.83
C ARG A 11 -36.52 -38.58 5.67
N PRO A 12 -36.23 -39.04 4.44
CA PRO A 12 -35.36 -40.20 4.21
C PRO A 12 -33.94 -39.85 4.73
N ARG A 13 -33.34 -40.75 5.46
CA ARG A 13 -32.00 -40.60 6.11
C ARG A 13 -30.89 -40.17 5.14
N HIS A 14 -30.98 -40.57 3.88
CA HIS A 14 -30.03 -40.21 2.83
C HIS A 14 -30.05 -38.69 2.53
N LEU A 15 -31.23 -38.05 2.63
CA LEU A 15 -31.36 -36.60 2.42
C LEU A 15 -30.71 -35.79 3.54
N GLN A 16 -30.77 -36.30 4.79
CA GLN A 16 -30.08 -35.69 5.91
C GLN A 16 -28.56 -35.83 5.81
N CYS A 17 -28.05 -37.00 5.45
CA CYS A 17 -26.62 -37.21 5.21
C CYS A 17 -26.07 -36.34 4.09
N ALA A 18 -26.81 -36.21 2.98
CA ALA A 18 -26.44 -35.33 1.87
C ALA A 18 -26.38 -33.86 2.29
N LEU A 19 -27.34 -33.41 3.08
CA LEU A 19 -27.36 -32.03 3.61
C LEU A 19 -26.17 -31.74 4.52
N PHE A 20 -25.85 -32.69 5.45
CA PHE A 20 -24.66 -32.56 6.29
C PHE A 20 -23.37 -32.52 5.50
N PHE A 21 -23.25 -33.30 4.42
CA PHE A 21 -22.06 -33.32 3.59
C PHE A 21 -21.89 -31.99 2.82
N VAL A 22 -22.98 -31.43 2.29
CA VAL A 22 -22.96 -30.14 1.60
C VAL A 22 -22.61 -28.99 2.56
N VAL A 23 -23.18 -28.99 3.78
CA VAL A 23 -22.87 -27.98 4.79
C VAL A 23 -21.43 -28.08 5.25
N SER A 24 -20.89 -29.31 5.48
CA SER A 24 -19.50 -29.53 5.86
C SER A 24 -18.52 -29.06 4.76
N LEU A 25 -18.82 -29.36 3.50
CA LEU A 25 -18.01 -28.92 2.35
C LEU A 25 -18.05 -27.38 2.20
N GLY A 26 -19.20 -26.75 2.45
CA GLY A 26 -19.36 -25.29 2.45
C GLY A 26 -18.55 -24.61 3.55
N LEU A 27 -18.53 -25.16 4.78
CA LEU A 27 -17.71 -24.65 5.88
C LEU A 27 -16.20 -24.78 5.60
N ALA A 28 -15.78 -25.84 4.95
CA ALA A 28 -14.37 -26.03 4.61
C ALA A 28 -13.87 -25.01 3.58
N ALA A 29 -14.73 -24.53 2.70
CA ALA A 29 -14.38 -23.51 1.70
C ALA A 29 -14.20 -22.09 2.28
N LEU A 30 -14.76 -21.80 3.47
CA LEU A 30 -14.60 -20.49 4.12
C LEU A 30 -13.22 -20.28 4.75
N GLY A 31 -12.44 -21.33 4.96
CA GLY A 31 -11.09 -21.25 5.57
C GLY A 31 -9.96 -20.90 4.60
N ALA A 32 -10.22 -20.68 3.31
CA ALA A 32 -9.20 -20.48 2.28
C ALA A 32 -8.63 -19.05 2.21
N CYS A 33 -9.12 -18.09 2.99
CA CYS A 33 -8.59 -16.74 3.04
C CYS A 33 -7.34 -16.68 3.91
N GLY A 34 -6.14 -16.74 3.29
CA GLY A 34 -4.87 -16.57 3.98
C GLY A 34 -4.36 -15.12 3.92
N ASP A 35 -3.45 -14.79 4.82
CA ASP A 35 -2.73 -13.52 4.83
C ASP A 35 -1.82 -13.43 3.59
N ARG A 36 -1.75 -12.23 3.00
CA ARG A 36 -0.89 -11.96 1.85
C ARG A 36 0.27 -11.06 2.27
N ILE A 37 1.49 -11.57 2.07
CA ILE A 37 2.71 -10.78 2.23
C ILE A 37 3.14 -10.26 0.85
N SER A 38 3.50 -8.99 0.77
CA SER A 38 4.07 -8.38 -0.43
C SER A 38 5.26 -7.51 -0.07
N SER A 39 6.35 -7.63 -0.85
CA SER A 39 7.53 -6.79 -0.72
C SER A 39 7.61 -5.82 -1.89
N HIS A 40 8.09 -4.63 -1.63
CA HIS A 40 8.29 -3.57 -2.61
C HIS A 40 9.64 -2.91 -2.39
N GLY A 41 10.24 -2.42 -3.48
CA GLY A 41 11.56 -1.79 -3.47
C GLY A 41 12.70 -2.78 -3.50
N HIS A 42 13.92 -2.29 -3.25
CA HIS A 42 15.15 -3.07 -3.31
C HIS A 42 15.52 -3.59 -1.91
N ILE A 43 15.50 -4.91 -1.74
CA ILE A 43 15.92 -5.55 -0.48
C ILE A 43 17.41 -5.83 -0.59
N ILE A 44 18.21 -5.10 0.16
CA ILE A 44 19.67 -5.30 0.22
C ILE A 44 19.96 -6.44 1.17
N ASN A 45 20.72 -7.42 0.71
CA ASN A 45 21.15 -8.56 1.50
C ASN A 45 22.40 -8.22 2.33
N GLU A 46 22.57 -8.85 3.49
CA GLU A 46 23.76 -8.66 4.33
C GLU A 46 25.07 -8.95 3.60
N ASN A 47 25.08 -9.89 2.65
CA ASN A 47 26.25 -10.23 1.88
C ASN A 47 26.63 -9.12 0.90
N GLU A 48 25.67 -8.38 0.35
CA GLU A 48 25.90 -7.21 -0.50
C GLU A 48 26.46 -6.07 0.33
N LEU A 49 25.90 -5.81 1.52
CA LEU A 49 26.41 -4.78 2.42
C LEU A 49 27.84 -5.04 2.89
N LYS A 50 28.23 -6.30 3.12
CA LYS A 50 29.58 -6.66 3.53
C LYS A 50 30.64 -6.41 2.46
N GLN A 51 30.25 -6.33 1.20
CA GLN A 51 31.15 -6.02 0.07
C GLN A 51 31.38 -4.53 -0.09
N ILE A 52 30.52 -3.70 0.52
CA ILE A 52 30.58 -2.24 0.46
C ILE A 52 31.48 -1.72 1.58
N ASN A 53 32.60 -1.11 1.21
CA ASN A 53 33.57 -0.58 2.16
C ASN A 53 33.60 0.95 2.12
N ILE A 54 33.40 1.57 3.27
CA ILE A 54 33.50 3.03 3.44
C ILE A 54 34.93 3.47 3.11
N GLY A 55 35.08 4.56 2.36
CA GLY A 55 36.31 5.14 1.95
C GLY A 55 36.98 4.51 0.70
N THR A 56 36.41 3.42 0.15
CA THR A 56 36.96 2.75 -1.05
C THR A 56 35.93 2.46 -2.12
N THR A 57 34.68 2.11 -1.74
CA THR A 57 33.64 1.80 -2.71
C THR A 57 33.17 3.07 -3.40
N THR A 58 33.16 3.05 -4.72
CA THR A 58 32.69 4.19 -5.52
C THR A 58 31.18 4.11 -5.81
N LYS A 59 30.61 5.23 -6.27
CA LYS A 59 29.21 5.26 -6.75
C LYS A 59 28.93 4.20 -7.82
N ALA A 60 29.90 4.01 -8.75
CA ALA A 60 29.75 3.03 -9.81
C ALA A 60 29.67 1.60 -9.25
N ASP A 61 30.54 1.28 -8.29
CA ASP A 61 30.53 -0.04 -7.63
C ASP A 61 29.20 -0.30 -6.90
N ILE A 62 28.64 0.73 -6.24
CA ILE A 62 27.33 0.62 -5.57
C ILE A 62 26.22 0.32 -6.59
N LEU A 63 26.22 1.04 -7.73
CA LEU A 63 25.24 0.82 -8.79
C LEU A 63 25.38 -0.55 -9.44
N ASP A 64 26.61 -1.05 -9.60
CA ASP A 64 26.87 -2.38 -10.17
C ASP A 64 26.45 -3.50 -9.23
N MET A 65 26.64 -3.34 -7.92
CA MET A 65 26.29 -4.34 -6.91
C MET A 65 24.81 -4.32 -6.53
N LEU A 66 24.26 -3.14 -6.31
CA LEU A 66 22.89 -2.96 -5.80
C LEU A 66 21.87 -2.59 -6.90
N GLY A 67 22.35 -2.25 -8.10
CA GLY A 67 21.49 -1.70 -9.15
C GLY A 67 21.11 -0.24 -8.91
N GLN A 68 20.07 0.23 -9.63
CA GLN A 68 19.62 1.62 -9.52
C GLN A 68 18.99 1.91 -8.17
N PRO A 69 19.28 3.07 -7.54
CA PRO A 69 18.64 3.48 -6.30
C PRO A 69 17.15 3.69 -6.48
N SER A 70 16.39 3.60 -5.40
CA SER A 70 14.95 3.88 -5.41
C SER A 70 14.67 5.34 -5.77
N PHE A 71 15.56 6.25 -5.35
CA PHE A 71 15.58 7.66 -5.75
C PHE A 71 16.95 8.27 -5.43
N ASP A 72 17.33 9.28 -6.19
CA ASP A 72 18.48 10.14 -5.95
C ASP A 72 18.05 11.37 -5.15
N GLY A 73 18.97 11.94 -4.39
CA GLY A 73 18.70 13.21 -3.72
C GLY A 73 18.50 14.33 -4.76
N VAL A 74 17.29 14.89 -4.84
CA VAL A 74 16.96 15.94 -5.81
C VAL A 74 17.81 17.21 -5.61
N PHE A 75 18.13 17.51 -4.36
CA PHE A 75 18.95 18.67 -3.98
C PHE A 75 20.40 18.30 -3.62
N ASP A 76 20.66 17.00 -3.44
CA ASP A 76 21.96 16.48 -3.04
C ASP A 76 22.27 15.21 -3.82
N THR A 77 22.92 15.37 -4.97
CA THR A 77 23.26 14.29 -5.89
C THR A 77 24.30 13.30 -5.31
N LYS A 78 24.82 13.60 -4.11
CA LYS A 78 25.78 12.76 -3.38
C LYS A 78 25.11 11.75 -2.46
N LYS A 79 23.78 11.66 -2.46
CA LYS A 79 23.03 10.69 -1.67
C LYS A 79 22.25 9.74 -2.56
N LEU A 80 22.43 8.45 -2.34
CA LEU A 80 21.69 7.38 -2.99
C LEU A 80 20.76 6.75 -1.95
N TYR A 81 19.49 6.62 -2.28
CA TYR A 81 18.47 6.07 -1.39
C TYR A 81 17.95 4.74 -1.90
N TYR A 82 18.12 3.69 -1.10
CA TYR A 82 17.57 2.37 -1.36
C TYR A 82 16.48 2.08 -0.34
N SER A 83 15.25 2.06 -0.79
CA SER A 83 14.08 1.83 0.07
C SER A 83 13.50 0.46 -0.17
N SER A 84 13.23 -0.27 0.91
CA SER A 84 12.49 -1.53 0.89
C SER A 84 11.35 -1.52 1.89
N GLN A 85 10.26 -2.20 1.54
CA GLN A 85 9.08 -2.28 2.37
C GLN A 85 8.43 -3.65 2.27
N VAL A 86 8.14 -4.26 3.42
CA VAL A 86 7.36 -5.48 3.53
C VAL A 86 5.99 -5.12 4.10
N MET A 87 4.95 -5.51 3.39
CA MET A 87 3.56 -5.28 3.76
C MET A 87 2.85 -6.60 4.02
N LEU A 88 2.05 -6.64 5.07
CA LEU A 88 1.12 -7.71 5.37
C LEU A 88 -0.30 -7.23 5.13
N GLN A 89 -1.07 -8.00 4.40
CA GLN A 89 -2.51 -7.81 4.23
C GLN A 89 -3.23 -9.02 4.82
N PRO A 90 -3.72 -8.92 6.08
CA PRO A 90 -4.54 -9.96 6.67
C PRO A 90 -5.85 -10.11 5.89
N ALA A 91 -6.42 -11.32 5.92
CA ALA A 91 -7.74 -11.57 5.38
C ALA A 91 -8.75 -10.65 6.07
N ALA A 92 -9.50 -9.86 5.31
CA ALA A 92 -10.52 -8.90 5.78
C ALA A 92 -9.99 -7.68 6.58
N SER A 93 -8.70 -7.36 6.48
CA SER A 93 -8.11 -6.17 7.14
C SER A 93 -7.36 -5.28 6.15
N ALA A 94 -7.12 -4.04 6.56
CA ALA A 94 -6.30 -3.10 5.80
C ALA A 94 -4.83 -3.56 5.72
N LYS A 95 -4.18 -3.20 4.61
CA LYS A 95 -2.76 -3.44 4.40
C LYS A 95 -1.93 -2.72 5.46
N GLN A 96 -0.99 -3.42 6.08
CA GLN A 96 -0.13 -2.88 7.13
C GLN A 96 1.34 -3.03 6.75
N THR A 97 2.12 -1.98 6.99
CA THR A 97 3.58 -2.05 6.82
C THR A 97 4.17 -2.83 8.00
N GLN A 98 4.72 -3.99 7.74
CA GLN A 98 5.45 -4.79 8.73
C GLN A 98 6.84 -4.23 8.95
N GLN A 99 7.57 -3.99 7.87
CA GLN A 99 8.95 -3.53 7.89
C GLN A 99 9.15 -2.49 6.79
N ARG A 100 9.91 -1.45 7.09
CA ARG A 100 10.43 -0.49 6.14
C ARG A 100 11.87 -0.19 6.50
N ILE A 101 12.75 -0.27 5.51
CA ILE A 101 14.16 0.03 5.68
C ILE A 101 14.55 0.97 4.54
N VAL A 102 15.26 2.04 4.88
CA VAL A 102 15.86 2.96 3.92
C VAL A 102 17.33 3.06 4.22
N TYR A 103 18.16 2.61 3.28
CA TYR A 103 19.60 2.83 3.30
C TYR A 103 19.90 4.14 2.58
N ILE A 104 20.74 4.97 3.17
CA ILE A 104 21.22 6.22 2.60
C ILE A 104 22.72 6.12 2.48
N PHE A 105 23.21 5.97 1.25
CA PHE A 105 24.63 5.99 0.95
C PHE A 105 25.05 7.43 0.65
N LYS A 106 25.91 7.99 1.49
CA LYS A 106 26.45 9.34 1.31
C LYS A 106 27.81 9.25 0.63
N LEU A 107 27.99 10.02 -0.41
CA LEU A 107 29.21 10.07 -1.22
C LEU A 107 29.96 11.37 -0.98
N ASP A 108 31.28 11.33 -1.07
CA ASP A 108 32.14 12.51 -1.05
C ASP A 108 32.19 13.21 -2.43
N ASP A 109 33.01 14.25 -2.54
CA ASP A 109 33.23 15.01 -3.78
C ASP A 109 33.80 14.17 -4.93
N ASN A 110 34.46 13.06 -4.61
CA ASN A 110 35.08 12.13 -5.56
C ASN A 110 34.16 10.95 -5.91
N ASN A 111 32.88 10.97 -5.46
CA ASN A 111 31.95 9.86 -5.58
C ASN A 111 32.40 8.57 -4.86
N ILE A 112 33.18 8.70 -3.78
CA ILE A 112 33.53 7.60 -2.89
C ILE A 112 32.59 7.60 -1.70
N LEU A 113 32.22 6.40 -1.24
CA LEU A 113 31.32 6.23 -0.11
C LEU A 113 31.91 6.76 1.20
N GLU A 114 31.29 7.76 1.79
CA GLU A 114 31.68 8.39 3.05
C GLU A 114 30.97 7.76 4.26
N SER A 115 29.67 7.51 4.15
CA SER A 115 28.89 6.89 5.22
C SER A 115 27.64 6.17 4.70
N ILE A 116 27.13 5.25 5.53
CA ILE A 116 25.87 4.55 5.29
C ILE A 116 24.95 4.83 6.49
N ASP A 117 23.81 5.45 6.27
CA ASP A 117 22.80 5.63 7.29
C ASP A 117 21.65 4.66 7.06
N LEU A 118 21.03 4.21 8.15
CA LEU A 118 19.90 3.30 8.14
C LEU A 118 18.73 3.98 8.84
N ILE A 119 17.58 4.05 8.16
CA ILE A 119 16.32 4.51 8.72
C ILE A 119 15.35 3.34 8.72
N ASN A 120 14.83 3.00 9.88
CA ASN A 120 13.83 1.97 10.07
C ASN A 120 12.41 2.55 10.10
N LYS A 121 11.41 1.67 10.10
CA LYS A 121 10.01 2.06 10.23
C LYS A 121 9.73 2.86 11.51
N GLU A 122 10.42 2.51 12.60
CA GLU A 122 10.28 3.10 13.93
C GLU A 122 10.79 4.55 13.98
N ASP A 123 11.73 4.90 13.10
CA ASP A 123 12.28 6.27 12.96
C ASP A 123 11.34 7.18 12.16
N GLY A 124 10.29 6.61 11.58
CA GLY A 124 9.32 7.33 10.76
C GLY A 124 8.39 8.22 11.58
N LEU A 125 8.16 9.44 11.11
CA LEU A 125 7.15 10.32 11.69
C LEU A 125 5.76 9.85 11.26
N GLN A 126 4.83 9.80 12.23
CA GLN A 126 3.44 9.56 11.94
C GLN A 126 2.80 10.83 11.36
N ILE A 127 2.43 10.79 10.11
CA ILE A 127 1.73 11.90 9.46
C ILE A 127 0.26 11.82 9.89
N VAL A 128 -0.17 12.81 10.65
CA VAL A 128 -1.58 12.99 11.02
C VAL A 128 -2.23 13.84 9.94
N HIS A 129 -3.38 13.38 9.45
CA HIS A 129 -4.18 14.17 8.52
C HIS A 129 -4.71 15.41 9.25
N ILE A 130 -4.37 16.59 8.76
CA ILE A 130 -4.89 17.85 9.28
C ILE A 130 -6.10 18.21 8.40
N ASP A 131 -7.27 18.29 9.02
CA ASP A 131 -8.53 18.66 8.34
C ASP A 131 -8.64 20.17 8.02
N ASP A 132 -7.54 20.92 8.15
CA ASP A 132 -7.51 22.34 7.84
C ASP A 132 -7.72 22.54 6.32
N LYS A 133 -8.84 23.15 6.01
CA LYS A 133 -9.16 23.59 4.64
C LYS A 133 -8.43 24.90 4.38
N THR A 134 -7.49 24.89 3.45
CA THR A 134 -6.89 26.12 2.92
C THR A 134 -7.99 26.93 2.23
N PRO A 135 -8.33 28.13 2.69
CA PRO A 135 -9.26 28.99 1.97
C PRO A 135 -8.61 29.36 0.63
N THR A 136 -9.03 28.70 -0.42
CA THR A 136 -8.70 29.14 -1.78
C THR A 136 -9.54 30.39 -2.06
N PRO A 137 -8.93 31.55 -2.32
CA PRO A 137 -9.66 32.69 -2.87
C PRO A 137 -10.06 32.35 -4.31
N GLY A 138 -11.12 31.59 -4.44
CA GLY A 138 -11.81 31.36 -5.70
C GLY A 138 -13.03 32.28 -5.69
N ASP A 139 -13.29 32.95 -6.80
CA ASP A 139 -14.53 33.69 -7.00
C ASP A 139 -15.70 32.75 -6.69
N THR A 140 -16.43 33.05 -5.63
CA THR A 140 -17.69 32.37 -5.30
C THR A 140 -18.75 32.85 -6.29
N PHE A 141 -18.61 32.42 -7.54
CA PHE A 141 -19.72 32.54 -8.50
C PHE A 141 -20.81 31.58 -7.99
N GLY A 142 -21.81 32.18 -7.37
CA GLY A 142 -23.01 31.44 -7.00
C GLY A 142 -23.61 30.77 -8.23
N VAL A 143 -24.23 29.60 -8.04
CA VAL A 143 -24.92 28.89 -9.14
C VAL A 143 -25.88 29.81 -9.90
N LEU A 144 -26.47 30.81 -9.21
CA LEU A 144 -27.32 31.83 -9.78
C LEU A 144 -26.58 32.81 -10.72
N ASP A 145 -25.36 33.25 -10.34
CA ASP A 145 -24.54 34.11 -11.17
C ASP A 145 -24.13 33.42 -12.47
N GLN A 146 -23.89 32.12 -12.43
CA GLN A 146 -23.54 31.34 -13.61
C GLN A 146 -24.73 31.19 -14.57
N VAL A 147 -25.95 31.08 -14.06
CA VAL A 147 -27.18 31.05 -14.86
C VAL A 147 -27.46 32.40 -15.48
N PHE A 148 -27.32 33.50 -14.71
CA PHE A 148 -27.57 34.85 -15.21
C PHE A 148 -26.49 35.35 -16.19
N SER A 149 -25.23 34.94 -16.02
CA SER A 149 -24.18 35.28 -16.98
C SER A 149 -24.41 34.65 -18.36
N ASN A 150 -24.93 33.41 -18.38
CA ASN A 150 -25.30 32.75 -19.63
C ASN A 150 -26.53 33.37 -20.33
N LEU A 151 -27.49 33.87 -19.57
CA LEU A 151 -28.64 34.57 -20.14
C LEU A 151 -28.23 35.94 -20.75
N LYS A 152 -27.34 36.67 -20.09
CA LYS A 152 -26.86 37.98 -20.57
C LYS A 152 -26.04 37.84 -21.86
N ARG A 153 -25.31 36.72 -22.04
CA ARG A 153 -24.51 36.48 -23.24
C ARG A 153 -25.37 36.25 -24.48
N ARG A 154 -26.59 35.72 -24.34
CA ARG A 154 -27.52 35.52 -25.45
C ARG A 154 -28.20 36.84 -25.93
N GLN A 155 -28.29 37.85 -25.07
CA GLN A 155 -28.90 39.14 -25.44
C GLN A 155 -27.94 40.11 -26.13
N SER A 156 -26.63 39.82 -26.15
CA SER A 156 -25.63 40.67 -26.82
C SER A 156 -25.26 40.21 -28.25
N GLU A 157 -25.94 39.20 -28.77
CA GLU A 157 -25.74 38.68 -30.14
C GLU A 157 -26.94 39.01 -31.08
N GLU A 158 -27.90 39.86 -30.67
CA GLU A 158 -28.93 40.49 -31.52
C GLU A 158 -28.59 41.97 -31.67
#